data_e4fe77a45f2440cbc9c44ed94a7375a0
#
_entry.id   e4fe77a45f2440cbc9c44ed94a7375a0
#
_cell.length_a   1.000
_cell.length_b   1.000
_cell.length_c   1.000
_cell.angle_alpha   90.00
_cell.angle_beta   90.00
_cell.angle_gamma   90.00
#
_symmetry.space_group_name_H-M   'P 1'
#
loop_
_entity.id
_entity.type
_entity.pdbx_description
1 polymer ?
#
loop_
_entity_poly.entity_id
_entity_poly.type
_entity_poly.pdbx_seq_one_letter_code
_entity_poly.pdbx_strand_id
1 'polypeptide(L)'
;IIANYGAGFNNIDVTYASKRGIWVTNTPNVLHETTADLTWAMILGTARRIVSADRYVREGKFQGWGAKLFLGGDIHEKTLGIIGLGEIGRSVAKRAIGFNMRTLYHQRNRLPKEGEQELNIEYVTFEKILRESDFLTLHVPLTEATEYLIGNDEIALMKKTAYLIHTARGKVIDDYALVAALKEGRLAGAALDVYENEPEITEGMSELT
;
A
#
# COMPACT_ATOMS: atom_id res chain seq x y z
N ILE A 1 -18.73 -12.74 24.84
CA ILE A 1 -18.10 -12.83 23.50
C ILE A 1 -18.03 -11.46 22.86
N ILE A 2 -16.93 -11.14 22.19
CA ILE A 2 -16.76 -9.98 21.31
C ILE A 2 -16.62 -10.53 19.88
N ALA A 3 -17.63 -10.27 19.04
CA ALA A 3 -17.61 -10.66 17.63
C ALA A 3 -17.11 -9.47 16.80
N ASN A 4 -15.85 -9.51 16.38
CA ASN A 4 -15.25 -8.45 15.58
C ASN A 4 -15.57 -8.66 14.09
N TYR A 5 -16.25 -7.68 13.49
CA TYR A 5 -16.54 -7.66 12.05
C TYR A 5 -15.33 -7.09 11.30
N GLY A 6 -14.31 -7.92 11.12
CA GLY A 6 -13.06 -7.57 10.43
C GLY A 6 -11.99 -8.63 10.64
N ALA A 7 -10.98 -8.68 9.76
CA ALA A 7 -9.84 -9.57 9.90
C ALA A 7 -8.85 -9.06 10.98
N GLY A 8 -8.58 -7.76 11.00
CA GLY A 8 -7.74 -7.12 12.02
C GLY A 8 -8.51 -6.92 13.33
N PHE A 9 -7.81 -7.02 14.45
CA PHE A 9 -8.38 -6.90 15.80
C PHE A 9 -7.54 -6.01 16.74
N ASN A 10 -6.70 -5.15 16.20
CA ASN A 10 -5.86 -4.21 16.97
C ASN A 10 -6.67 -3.17 17.77
N ASN A 11 -7.96 -3.01 17.47
CA ASN A 11 -8.95 -2.20 18.21
C ASN A 11 -9.50 -2.89 19.47
N ILE A 12 -9.10 -4.14 19.76
CA ILE A 12 -9.59 -4.93 20.90
C ILE A 12 -8.41 -5.34 21.77
N ASP A 13 -8.47 -5.04 23.06
CA ASP A 13 -7.53 -5.60 24.04
C ASP A 13 -7.85 -7.08 24.29
N VAL A 14 -7.30 -7.93 23.43
CA VAL A 14 -7.47 -9.39 23.49
C VAL A 14 -6.87 -9.96 24.77
N THR A 15 -5.79 -9.39 25.29
CA THR A 15 -5.16 -9.82 26.52
C THR A 15 -6.08 -9.60 27.71
N TYR A 16 -6.70 -8.43 27.80
CA TYR A 16 -7.68 -8.11 28.84
C TYR A 16 -8.92 -9.00 28.73
N ALA A 17 -9.47 -9.15 27.52
CA ALA A 17 -10.62 -10.01 27.27
C ALA A 17 -10.37 -11.45 27.71
N SER A 18 -9.22 -12.02 27.33
CA SER A 18 -8.83 -13.40 27.68
C SER A 18 -8.71 -13.60 29.18
N LYS A 19 -8.09 -12.64 29.92
CA LYS A 19 -8.00 -12.69 31.39
C LYS A 19 -9.39 -12.72 32.08
N ARG A 20 -10.42 -12.24 31.39
CA ARG A 20 -11.81 -12.24 31.90
C ARG A 20 -12.68 -13.37 31.32
N GLY A 21 -12.06 -14.32 30.59
CA GLY A 21 -12.80 -15.42 29.97
C GLY A 21 -13.74 -14.96 28.83
N ILE A 22 -13.50 -13.78 28.24
CA ILE A 22 -14.31 -13.25 27.14
C ILE A 22 -13.71 -13.74 25.82
N TRP A 23 -14.47 -14.48 25.04
CA TRP A 23 -14.10 -14.92 23.71
C TRP A 23 -14.07 -13.73 22.75
N VAL A 24 -12.99 -13.62 21.97
CA VAL A 24 -12.87 -12.68 20.85
C VAL A 24 -12.79 -13.47 19.55
N THR A 25 -13.66 -13.14 18.61
CA THR A 25 -13.68 -13.75 17.27
C THR A 25 -13.50 -12.69 16.21
N ASN A 26 -12.94 -13.06 15.06
CA ASN A 26 -12.76 -12.20 13.90
C ASN A 26 -13.11 -12.96 12.61
N THR A 27 -12.98 -12.29 11.44
CA THR A 27 -13.27 -12.88 10.11
C THR A 27 -11.99 -13.03 9.30
N PRO A 28 -11.10 -14.00 9.62
CA PRO A 28 -9.86 -14.23 8.87
C PRO A 28 -10.16 -14.84 7.49
N ASN A 29 -9.25 -14.65 6.54
CA ASN A 29 -9.25 -15.28 5.21
C ASN A 29 -10.47 -15.03 4.32
N VAL A 30 -11.26 -13.99 4.58
CA VAL A 30 -12.46 -13.66 3.79
C VAL A 30 -12.20 -12.52 2.82
N LEU A 31 -11.34 -11.56 3.19
CA LEU A 31 -11.21 -10.27 2.48
C LEU A 31 -9.90 -10.11 1.69
N HIS A 32 -9.01 -11.11 1.70
CA HIS A 32 -7.67 -10.95 1.12
C HIS A 32 -7.69 -10.70 -0.39
N GLU A 33 -8.54 -11.40 -1.14
CA GLU A 33 -8.67 -11.20 -2.58
C GLU A 33 -9.27 -9.82 -2.90
N THR A 34 -10.33 -9.42 -2.20
CA THR A 34 -10.97 -8.11 -2.39
C THR A 34 -10.04 -6.95 -2.03
N THR A 35 -9.25 -7.09 -0.96
CA THR A 35 -8.23 -6.09 -0.60
C THR A 35 -7.11 -6.04 -1.63
N ALA A 36 -6.72 -7.17 -2.20
CA ALA A 36 -5.76 -7.20 -3.29
C ALA A 36 -6.31 -6.53 -4.55
N ASP A 37 -7.59 -6.69 -4.87
CA ASP A 37 -8.25 -5.98 -5.98
C ASP A 37 -8.24 -4.47 -5.74
N LEU A 38 -8.56 -4.01 -4.53
CA LEU A 38 -8.47 -2.60 -4.16
C LEU A 38 -7.04 -2.08 -4.30
N THR A 39 -6.04 -2.81 -3.81
CA THR A 39 -4.62 -2.44 -3.96
C THR A 39 -4.25 -2.23 -5.43
N TRP A 40 -4.69 -3.11 -6.31
CA TRP A 40 -4.46 -2.98 -7.76
C TRP A 40 -5.24 -1.84 -8.39
N ALA A 41 -6.49 -1.61 -7.97
CA ALA A 41 -7.25 -0.44 -8.39
C ALA A 41 -6.54 0.87 -8.02
N MET A 42 -5.95 0.93 -6.81
CA MET A 42 -5.16 2.07 -6.34
C MET A 42 -3.86 2.23 -7.14
N ILE A 43 -3.11 1.16 -7.42
CA ILE A 43 -1.92 1.20 -8.29
C ILE A 43 -2.29 1.79 -9.65
N LEU A 44 -3.29 1.21 -10.31
CA LEU A 44 -3.75 1.64 -11.64
C LEU A 44 -4.30 3.07 -11.62
N GLY A 45 -5.15 3.37 -10.64
CA GLY A 45 -5.80 4.68 -10.49
C GLY A 45 -4.80 5.82 -10.30
N THR A 46 -3.79 5.59 -9.45
CA THR A 46 -2.77 6.60 -9.15
C THR A 46 -1.79 6.76 -10.31
N ALA A 47 -1.21 5.66 -10.80
CA ALA A 47 -0.24 5.70 -11.88
C ALA A 47 -0.84 6.29 -13.17
N ARG A 48 -2.10 5.98 -13.49
CA ARG A 48 -2.79 6.45 -14.70
C ARG A 48 -3.60 7.71 -14.47
N ARG A 49 -3.55 8.30 -13.26
CA ARG A 49 -4.23 9.56 -12.89
C ARG A 49 -5.74 9.53 -13.14
N ILE A 50 -6.38 8.37 -12.93
CA ILE A 50 -7.79 8.14 -13.31
C ILE A 50 -8.71 9.11 -12.56
N VAL A 51 -8.52 9.27 -11.22
CA VAL A 51 -9.35 10.14 -10.39
C VAL A 51 -9.24 11.61 -10.81
N SER A 52 -8.01 12.08 -11.09
CA SER A 52 -7.77 13.46 -11.54
C SER A 52 -8.40 13.71 -12.92
N ALA A 53 -8.30 12.73 -13.83
CA ALA A 53 -8.88 12.82 -15.17
C ALA A 53 -10.41 12.81 -15.13
N ASP A 54 -11.03 11.95 -14.31
CA ASP A 54 -12.48 11.92 -14.12
C ASP A 54 -12.99 13.26 -13.57
N ARG A 55 -12.34 13.78 -12.53
CA ARG A 55 -12.68 15.11 -11.96
C ARG A 55 -12.61 16.21 -13.01
N TYR A 56 -11.53 16.23 -13.80
CA TYR A 56 -11.32 17.22 -14.87
C TYR A 56 -12.45 17.22 -15.91
N VAL A 57 -12.92 16.03 -16.30
CA VAL A 57 -14.04 15.90 -17.24
C VAL A 57 -15.35 16.36 -16.59
N ARG A 58 -15.64 15.94 -15.36
CA ARG A 58 -16.87 16.34 -14.63
C ARG A 58 -16.95 17.83 -14.35
N GLU A 59 -15.81 18.50 -14.16
CA GLU A 59 -15.72 19.95 -14.02
C GLU A 59 -15.86 20.71 -15.36
N GLY A 60 -16.11 20.02 -16.47
CA GLY A 60 -16.28 20.63 -17.79
C GLY A 60 -15.00 21.20 -18.40
N LYS A 61 -13.82 20.82 -17.86
CA LYS A 61 -12.52 21.35 -18.31
C LYS A 61 -12.00 20.68 -19.59
N PHE A 62 -12.62 19.56 -20.02
CA PHE A 62 -12.18 18.83 -21.19
C PHE A 62 -12.52 19.60 -22.48
N GLN A 63 -11.48 20.07 -23.17
CA GLN A 63 -11.59 20.85 -24.43
C GLN A 63 -11.03 20.09 -25.64
N GLY A 64 -10.66 18.82 -25.44
CA GLY A 64 -10.11 17.97 -26.48
C GLY A 64 -8.83 17.26 -26.05
N TRP A 65 -8.29 16.46 -26.95
CA TRP A 65 -7.08 15.70 -26.71
C TRP A 65 -5.83 16.59 -26.65
N GLY A 66 -4.92 16.28 -25.71
CA GLY A 66 -3.61 16.92 -25.59
C GLY A 66 -2.52 15.90 -25.26
N ALA A 67 -1.42 15.91 -25.99
CA ALA A 67 -0.34 14.91 -25.86
C ALA A 67 0.26 14.79 -24.46
N LYS A 68 0.19 15.84 -23.66
CA LYS A 68 0.71 15.87 -22.25
C LYS A 68 -0.39 15.89 -21.21
N LEU A 69 -1.66 15.84 -21.63
CA LEU A 69 -2.77 15.88 -20.69
C LEU A 69 -2.88 14.54 -19.95
N PHE A 70 -2.78 14.60 -18.62
CA PHE A 70 -2.81 13.42 -17.73
C PHE A 70 -1.81 12.32 -18.10
N LEU A 71 -0.60 12.69 -18.52
CA LEU A 71 0.46 11.72 -18.71
C LEU A 71 0.72 11.00 -17.39
N GLY A 72 0.46 9.69 -17.37
CA GLY A 72 0.69 8.83 -16.23
C GLY A 72 1.97 8.00 -16.38
N GLY A 73 2.31 7.26 -15.32
CA GLY A 73 3.37 6.28 -15.32
C GLY A 73 2.92 4.93 -15.90
N ASP A 74 3.87 4.18 -16.49
CA ASP A 74 3.65 2.80 -16.89
C ASP A 74 3.68 1.87 -15.67
N ILE A 75 2.90 0.77 -15.74
CA ILE A 75 2.88 -0.28 -14.73
C ILE A 75 3.54 -1.55 -15.28
N HIS A 76 3.27 -1.83 -16.55
CA HIS A 76 3.85 -2.95 -17.28
C HIS A 76 5.39 -2.94 -17.20
N GLU A 77 5.99 -4.10 -16.90
CA GLU A 77 7.45 -4.27 -16.77
C GLU A 77 8.14 -3.44 -15.68
N LYS A 78 7.39 -2.84 -14.76
CA LYS A 78 7.95 -2.12 -13.62
C LYS A 78 8.22 -3.08 -12.46
N THR A 79 8.91 -2.56 -11.43
CA THR A 79 9.20 -3.29 -10.21
C THR A 79 8.13 -3.03 -9.15
N LEU A 80 7.45 -4.09 -8.72
CA LEU A 80 6.54 -4.07 -7.58
C LEU A 80 7.28 -4.54 -6.32
N GLY A 81 7.33 -3.70 -5.30
CA GLY A 81 7.80 -4.06 -3.97
C GLY A 81 6.63 -4.34 -3.05
N ILE A 82 6.67 -5.46 -2.33
CA ILE A 82 5.65 -5.88 -1.38
C ILE A 82 6.27 -6.01 0.01
N ILE A 83 5.89 -5.15 0.95
CA ILE A 83 6.29 -5.27 2.35
C ILE A 83 5.18 -5.99 3.11
N GLY A 84 5.48 -7.23 3.55
CA GLY A 84 4.50 -8.14 4.15
C GLY A 84 3.83 -9.05 3.12
N LEU A 85 4.23 -10.33 3.11
CA LEU A 85 3.74 -11.34 2.16
C LEU A 85 2.79 -12.35 2.86
N GLY A 86 1.80 -11.81 3.59
CA GLY A 86 0.64 -12.55 4.10
C GLY A 86 -0.35 -12.87 2.97
N GLU A 87 -1.59 -13.25 3.30
CA GLU A 87 -2.61 -13.61 2.29
C GLU A 87 -2.85 -12.49 1.27
N ILE A 88 -2.97 -11.22 1.73
CA ILE A 88 -3.17 -10.07 0.84
C ILE A 88 -1.94 -9.87 -0.05
N GLY A 89 -0.72 -9.83 0.52
CA GLY A 89 0.50 -9.64 -0.26
C GLY A 89 0.72 -10.72 -1.31
N ARG A 90 0.38 -11.99 -1.01
CA ARG A 90 0.41 -13.09 -1.99
C ARG A 90 -0.59 -12.89 -3.11
N SER A 91 -1.81 -12.47 -2.79
CA SER A 91 -2.86 -12.19 -3.78
C SER A 91 -2.49 -11.00 -4.68
N VAL A 92 -1.81 -9.98 -4.12
CA VAL A 92 -1.25 -8.86 -4.89
C VAL A 92 -0.13 -9.34 -5.82
N ALA A 93 0.80 -10.19 -5.32
CA ALA A 93 1.90 -10.74 -6.12
C ALA A 93 1.40 -11.56 -7.33
N LYS A 94 0.38 -12.41 -7.13
CA LYS A 94 -0.22 -13.19 -8.22
C LYS A 94 -0.72 -12.32 -9.37
N ARG A 95 -1.32 -11.17 -9.07
CA ARG A 95 -1.85 -10.24 -10.08
C ARG A 95 -0.74 -9.50 -10.84
N ALA A 96 0.44 -9.32 -10.24
CA ALA A 96 1.60 -8.67 -10.85
C ALA A 96 2.09 -9.42 -12.10
N ILE A 97 1.91 -10.73 -12.15
CA ILE A 97 2.28 -11.59 -13.28
C ILE A 97 1.60 -11.10 -14.57
N GLY A 98 0.31 -10.71 -14.50
CA GLY A 98 -0.45 -10.21 -15.65
C GLY A 98 0.09 -8.90 -16.24
N PHE A 99 0.92 -8.17 -15.48
CA PHE A 99 1.57 -6.93 -15.91
C PHE A 99 3.06 -7.13 -16.23
N ASN A 100 3.56 -8.36 -16.26
CA ASN A 100 4.98 -8.68 -16.46
C ASN A 100 5.91 -7.93 -15.50
N MET A 101 5.46 -7.67 -14.27
CA MET A 101 6.25 -6.94 -13.28
C MET A 101 7.31 -7.84 -12.65
N ARG A 102 8.49 -7.27 -12.40
CA ARG A 102 9.44 -7.86 -11.46
C ARG A 102 8.89 -7.64 -10.05
N THR A 103 8.60 -8.70 -9.30
CA THR A 103 8.02 -8.61 -7.97
C THR A 103 9.07 -8.92 -6.90
N LEU A 104 9.35 -7.92 -6.07
CA LEU A 104 10.21 -8.02 -4.89
C LEU A 104 9.35 -8.13 -3.65
N TYR A 105 9.82 -8.86 -2.64
CA TYR A 105 9.18 -8.84 -1.34
C TYR A 105 10.18 -8.75 -0.20
N HIS A 106 9.71 -8.15 0.90
CA HIS A 106 10.39 -8.12 2.18
C HIS A 106 9.44 -8.49 3.31
N GLN A 107 9.88 -9.36 4.18
CA GLN A 107 9.23 -9.70 5.45
C GLN A 107 10.24 -10.32 6.41
N ARG A 108 9.87 -10.39 7.69
CA ARG A 108 10.75 -10.92 8.74
C ARG A 108 11.25 -12.33 8.45
N ASN A 109 10.38 -13.23 8.01
CA ASN A 109 10.71 -14.63 7.72
C ASN A 109 10.62 -14.85 6.20
N ARG A 110 11.74 -15.12 5.54
CA ARG A 110 11.78 -15.45 4.12
C ARG A 110 10.94 -16.68 3.81
N LEU A 111 10.22 -16.70 2.68
CA LEU A 111 9.55 -17.89 2.20
C LEU A 111 10.55 -18.99 1.80
N PRO A 112 10.14 -20.27 1.82
CA PRO A 112 10.84 -21.32 1.11
C PRO A 112 10.98 -20.99 -0.38
N LYS A 113 12.06 -21.51 -1.01
CA LYS A 113 12.34 -21.24 -2.42
C LYS A 113 11.21 -21.66 -3.36
N GLU A 114 10.54 -22.75 -3.03
CA GLU A 114 9.40 -23.26 -3.80
C GLU A 114 8.24 -22.25 -3.83
N GLY A 115 7.96 -21.60 -2.70
CA GLY A 115 6.94 -20.55 -2.61
C GLY A 115 7.33 -19.26 -3.36
N GLU A 116 8.63 -18.93 -3.39
CA GLU A 116 9.14 -17.81 -4.21
C GLU A 116 8.97 -18.11 -5.71
N GLN A 117 9.27 -19.34 -6.13
CA GLN A 117 9.12 -19.77 -7.52
C GLN A 117 7.65 -19.80 -7.96
N GLU A 118 6.75 -20.35 -7.12
CA GLU A 118 5.32 -20.43 -7.42
C GLU A 118 4.71 -19.04 -7.67
N LEU A 119 5.12 -18.04 -6.88
CA LEU A 119 4.63 -16.66 -6.98
C LEU A 119 5.45 -15.81 -7.95
N ASN A 120 6.57 -16.31 -8.48
CA ASN A 120 7.53 -15.57 -9.30
C ASN A 120 8.00 -14.28 -8.62
N ILE A 121 8.51 -14.39 -7.38
CA ILE A 121 8.92 -13.27 -6.52
C ILE A 121 10.34 -13.46 -5.99
N GLU A 122 11.01 -12.35 -5.67
CA GLU A 122 12.38 -12.30 -5.16
C GLU A 122 12.40 -11.70 -3.74
N TYR A 123 12.97 -12.43 -2.75
CA TYR A 123 13.24 -11.89 -1.43
C TYR A 123 14.40 -10.91 -1.47
N VAL A 124 14.21 -9.72 -0.88
CA VAL A 124 15.25 -8.70 -0.78
C VAL A 124 15.31 -8.07 0.61
N THR A 125 16.40 -7.36 0.92
CA THR A 125 16.52 -6.56 2.13
C THR A 125 15.53 -5.40 2.12
N PHE A 126 15.21 -4.86 3.30
CA PHE A 126 14.32 -3.71 3.44
C PHE A 126 14.84 -2.48 2.67
N GLU A 127 16.13 -2.18 2.77
CA GLU A 127 16.73 -1.08 2.01
C GLU A 127 16.64 -1.30 0.50
N LYS A 128 16.90 -2.53 0.03
CA LYS A 128 16.86 -2.84 -1.41
C LYS A 128 15.45 -2.69 -1.98
N ILE A 129 14.41 -3.12 -1.25
CA ILE A 129 13.03 -3.00 -1.74
C ILE A 129 12.62 -1.52 -1.86
N LEU A 130 13.04 -0.66 -0.94
CA LEU A 130 12.79 0.79 -1.03
C LEU A 130 13.45 1.40 -2.27
N ARG A 131 14.72 1.06 -2.53
CA ARG A 131 15.50 1.63 -3.64
C ARG A 131 15.06 1.14 -5.01
N GLU A 132 14.60 -0.11 -5.13
CA GLU A 132 14.34 -0.72 -6.44
C GLU A 132 12.88 -0.65 -6.86
N SER A 133 11.93 -0.44 -5.95
CA SER A 133 10.50 -0.40 -6.27
C SER A 133 10.10 0.82 -7.10
N ASP A 134 9.32 0.59 -8.14
CA ASP A 134 8.56 1.63 -8.83
C ASP A 134 7.17 1.79 -8.19
N PHE A 135 6.62 0.70 -7.65
CA PHE A 135 5.42 0.67 -6.82
C PHE A 135 5.75 -0.08 -5.53
N LEU A 136 5.52 0.55 -4.39
CA LEU A 136 5.71 -0.06 -3.08
C LEU A 136 4.36 -0.23 -2.41
N THR A 137 4.00 -1.47 -2.02
CA THR A 137 2.75 -1.76 -1.33
C THR A 137 3.01 -2.33 0.07
N LEU A 138 2.17 -1.92 1.04
CA LEU A 138 2.33 -2.28 2.44
C LEU A 138 1.19 -3.19 2.89
N HIS A 139 1.54 -4.39 3.40
CA HIS A 139 0.61 -5.42 3.85
C HIS A 139 1.04 -6.03 5.19
N VAL A 140 1.64 -5.22 6.04
CA VAL A 140 2.07 -5.62 7.39
C VAL A 140 1.01 -5.28 8.44
N PRO A 141 0.88 -6.04 9.54
CA PRO A 141 0.09 -5.63 10.68
C PRO A 141 0.73 -4.44 11.39
N LEU A 142 -0.06 -3.64 12.10
CA LEU A 142 0.48 -2.62 13.00
C LEU A 142 0.98 -3.28 14.30
N THR A 143 2.26 -3.10 14.58
CA THR A 143 2.96 -3.55 15.78
C THR A 143 4.00 -2.50 16.16
N GLU A 144 4.64 -2.60 17.32
CA GLU A 144 5.76 -1.72 17.69
C GLU A 144 6.89 -1.69 16.63
N ALA A 145 7.13 -2.82 15.95
CA ALA A 145 8.16 -2.93 14.92
C ALA A 145 7.73 -2.38 13.55
N THR A 146 6.46 -2.10 13.34
CA THR A 146 5.92 -1.61 12.06
C THR A 146 5.23 -0.25 12.21
N GLU A 147 5.13 0.29 13.42
CA GLU A 147 4.69 1.66 13.63
C GLU A 147 5.73 2.61 13.02
N TYR A 148 5.27 3.51 12.17
CA TYR A 148 6.10 4.43 11.38
C TYR A 148 7.23 3.74 10.59
N LEU A 149 6.94 2.53 10.11
CA LEU A 149 7.89 1.75 9.29
C LEU A 149 8.38 2.53 8.05
N ILE A 150 7.52 3.39 7.51
CA ILE A 150 7.84 4.28 6.39
C ILE A 150 7.76 5.72 6.87
N GLY A 151 8.91 6.30 7.12
CA GLY A 151 9.09 7.70 7.50
C GLY A 151 9.95 8.46 6.49
N ASN A 152 10.51 9.59 6.91
CA ASN A 152 11.35 10.43 6.05
C ASN A 152 12.57 9.71 5.48
N ASP A 153 13.24 8.90 6.30
CA ASP A 153 14.47 8.21 5.90
C ASP A 153 14.18 7.12 4.87
N GLU A 154 13.10 6.36 5.04
CA GLU A 154 12.66 5.34 4.11
C GLU A 154 12.20 5.96 2.78
N ILE A 155 11.41 7.02 2.85
CA ILE A 155 10.98 7.77 1.65
C ILE A 155 12.20 8.36 0.90
N ALA A 156 13.22 8.81 1.62
CA ALA A 156 14.44 9.34 1.00
C ALA A 156 15.23 8.26 0.21
N LEU A 157 15.05 6.98 0.54
CA LEU A 157 15.64 5.86 -0.20
C LEU A 157 14.84 5.49 -1.46
N MET A 158 13.59 5.87 -1.55
CA MET A 158 12.73 5.52 -2.69
C MET A 158 13.09 6.33 -3.93
N LYS A 159 12.72 5.81 -5.09
CA LYS A 159 12.84 6.54 -6.36
C LYS A 159 11.88 7.75 -6.36
N LYS A 160 12.30 8.88 -6.91
CA LYS A 160 11.39 10.03 -7.11
C LYS A 160 10.21 9.71 -8.03
N THR A 161 10.36 8.69 -8.85
CA THR A 161 9.30 8.18 -9.74
C THR A 161 8.45 7.08 -9.11
N ALA A 162 8.70 6.72 -7.85
CA ALA A 162 7.97 5.66 -7.17
C ALA A 162 6.59 6.12 -6.67
N TYR A 163 5.69 5.15 -6.58
CA TYR A 163 4.37 5.28 -5.98
C TYR A 163 4.29 4.45 -4.70
N LEU A 164 3.71 5.02 -3.64
CA LEU A 164 3.47 4.34 -2.38
C LEU A 164 1.97 4.00 -2.23
N ILE A 165 1.65 2.71 -2.03
CA ILE A 165 0.27 2.22 -1.93
C ILE A 165 0.06 1.62 -0.54
N HIS A 166 -0.98 2.05 0.17
CA HIS A 166 -1.18 1.67 1.55
C HIS A 166 -2.63 1.27 1.86
N THR A 167 -2.82 -0.02 2.16
CA THR A 167 -4.10 -0.64 2.51
C THR A 167 -4.03 -1.42 3.83
N ALA A 168 -2.97 -1.21 4.64
CA ALA A 168 -2.77 -1.99 5.87
C ALA A 168 -3.35 -1.30 7.12
N ARG A 169 -2.58 -0.42 7.79
CA ARG A 169 -2.98 0.35 8.98
C ARG A 169 -2.29 1.70 8.96
N GLY A 170 -3.03 2.79 9.17
CA GLY A 170 -2.54 4.15 8.98
C GLY A 170 -1.16 4.42 9.58
N LYS A 171 -0.98 4.12 10.85
CA LYS A 171 0.29 4.33 11.57
C LYS A 171 1.50 3.52 11.10
N VAL A 172 1.39 2.72 10.04
CA VAL A 172 2.56 2.10 9.39
C VAL A 172 3.36 3.12 8.59
N ILE A 173 2.72 4.22 8.17
CA ILE A 173 3.36 5.38 7.54
C ILE A 173 3.30 6.55 8.49
N ASP A 174 4.34 7.39 8.50
CA ASP A 174 4.31 8.74 9.03
C ASP A 174 3.62 9.64 7.99
N ASP A 175 2.37 9.99 8.23
CA ASP A 175 1.56 10.78 7.31
C ASP A 175 2.17 12.17 7.05
N TYR A 176 2.81 12.81 8.05
CA TYR A 176 3.47 14.11 7.88
C TYR A 176 4.69 14.01 6.96
N ALA A 177 5.48 12.94 7.13
CA ALA A 177 6.61 12.65 6.24
C ALA A 177 6.16 12.42 4.79
N LEU A 178 5.05 11.69 4.62
CA LEU A 178 4.47 11.44 3.31
C LEU A 178 3.96 12.72 2.65
N VAL A 179 3.20 13.55 3.37
CA VAL A 179 2.68 14.84 2.86
C VAL A 179 3.83 15.74 2.44
N ALA A 180 4.88 15.87 3.26
CA ALA A 180 6.05 16.65 2.91
C ALA A 180 6.74 16.12 1.64
N ALA A 181 6.91 14.80 1.54
CA ALA A 181 7.53 14.16 0.39
C ALA A 181 6.76 14.38 -0.92
N LEU A 182 5.44 14.32 -0.87
CA LEU A 182 4.58 14.56 -2.03
C LEU A 182 4.59 16.04 -2.45
N LYS A 183 4.52 16.97 -1.50
CA LYS A 183 4.62 18.42 -1.76
C LYS A 183 5.96 18.80 -2.39
N GLU A 184 7.04 18.15 -1.97
CA GLU A 184 8.40 18.39 -2.47
C GLU A 184 8.74 17.59 -3.75
N GLY A 185 7.81 16.76 -4.24
CA GLY A 185 8.05 15.91 -5.43
C GLY A 185 9.13 14.85 -5.21
N ARG A 186 9.29 14.36 -3.98
CA ARG A 186 10.19 13.25 -3.65
C ARG A 186 9.61 11.87 -4.01
N LEU A 187 8.29 11.80 -4.20
CA LEU A 187 7.57 10.65 -4.75
C LEU A 187 6.69 11.10 -5.91
N ALA A 188 6.42 10.20 -6.85
CA ALA A 188 5.50 10.47 -7.96
C ALA A 188 4.04 10.52 -7.52
N GLY A 189 3.69 9.82 -6.45
CA GLY A 189 2.35 9.81 -5.89
C GLY A 189 2.18 8.79 -4.78
N ALA A 190 1.03 8.84 -4.11
CA ALA A 190 0.61 7.86 -3.15
C ALA A 190 -0.89 7.58 -3.28
N ALA A 191 -1.32 6.39 -2.84
CA ALA A 191 -2.72 6.05 -2.68
C ALA A 191 -2.93 5.34 -1.33
N LEU A 192 -3.83 5.88 -0.52
CA LEU A 192 -4.08 5.45 0.85
C LEU A 192 -5.54 5.06 1.02
N ASP A 193 -5.80 3.92 1.63
CA ASP A 193 -7.10 3.44 2.08
C ASP A 193 -7.27 3.63 3.60
N VAL A 194 -6.17 3.93 4.28
CA VAL A 194 -6.08 4.08 5.73
C VAL A 194 -5.21 5.29 6.09
N TYR A 195 -5.48 5.93 7.23
CA TYR A 195 -4.80 7.13 7.69
C TYR A 195 -4.37 6.98 9.14
N GLU A 196 -3.36 7.76 9.57
CA GLU A 196 -2.78 7.65 10.91
C GLU A 196 -3.78 7.89 12.03
N ASN A 197 -4.63 8.92 11.89
CA ASN A 197 -5.54 9.41 12.93
C ASN A 197 -7.02 9.32 12.51
N GLU A 198 -7.42 8.25 11.83
CA GLU A 198 -8.82 8.05 11.42
C GLU A 198 -9.82 8.38 12.55
N PRO A 199 -10.91 9.11 12.24
CA PRO A 199 -11.39 9.53 10.92
C PRO A 199 -10.78 10.85 10.42
N GLU A 200 -9.85 11.44 11.13
CA GLU A 200 -9.19 12.70 10.74
C GLU A 200 -8.10 12.44 9.69
N ILE A 201 -8.00 13.34 8.72
CA ILE A 201 -6.98 13.30 7.68
C ILE A 201 -5.88 14.29 8.03
N THR A 202 -4.63 13.89 7.93
CA THR A 202 -3.46 14.71 8.23
C THR A 202 -3.47 16.01 7.42
N GLU A 203 -3.16 17.13 8.09
CA GLU A 203 -3.14 18.47 7.49
C GLU A 203 -2.29 18.51 6.21
N GLY A 204 -2.85 19.14 5.18
CA GLY A 204 -2.21 19.27 3.87
C GLY A 204 -2.36 18.06 2.95
N MET A 205 -2.88 16.92 3.42
CA MET A 205 -3.08 15.73 2.58
C MET A 205 -4.22 15.93 1.58
N SER A 206 -5.31 16.60 1.98
CA SER A 206 -6.44 16.90 1.10
C SER A 206 -6.13 17.90 -0.01
N GLU A 207 -5.02 18.63 0.09
CA GLU A 207 -4.56 19.61 -0.89
C GLU A 207 -3.71 18.97 -2.01
N LEU A 208 -3.28 17.72 -1.84
CA LEU A 208 -2.49 16.99 -2.82
C LEU A 208 -3.35 16.58 -4.02
N THR A 209 -2.81 16.68 -5.23
CA THR A 209 -3.51 16.45 -6.51
C THR A 209 -2.85 15.35 -7.34
#